data_80eea1db7576b44a6148377a44e3f55f
#
_entry.id   80eea1db7576b44a6148377a44e3f55f
#
_cell.length_a   1.000
_cell.length_b   1.000
_cell.length_c   1.000
_cell.angle_alpha   90.00
_cell.angle_beta   90.00
_cell.angle_gamma   90.00
#
_symmetry.space_group_name_H-M   'P 1'
#
loop_
_entity.id
_entity.type
_entity.pdbx_description
1 polymer ?
#
loop_
_entity_poly.entity_id
_entity_poly.type
_entity_poly.pdbx_seq_one_letter_code
_entity_poly.pdbx_strand_id
1 'polypeptide(L)'
;MIENLNEKLYLAMIENKSALADQWLKMRKKRPNSIYSADADQKTEKLLREQNALTTKTIASSLLDDKKEYHENLEQWAAIVAKSRADMGTPIYEVLEAVHQFRTVIMDFLERYVGAQGNSITKQHLLTWNYSIHSAFDFMIQEFSKVYYQITRDRMKAQHELISELGAPVIPLGDTIAVLPLIGDIDTDRAKRIMETVPAKCIEEKVDKLCIDLSGVPVVDTMVAHQIYSIIQVLSLLGINTFLSGIKPEVAMTSVHLGIDFKGINTFNTLQQALQKMGR
;
A
#
# COMPACT_ATOMS: atom_id res chain seq x y z
N MET A 1 -31.58 33.33 -27.15
CA MET A 1 -30.83 32.24 -26.46
C MET A 1 -30.81 32.57 -24.98
N ILE A 2 -31.43 31.78 -24.15
CA ILE A 2 -31.30 31.93 -22.70
C ILE A 2 -29.81 31.56 -22.40
N GLU A 3 -29.05 32.59 -22.04
CA GLU A 3 -27.63 32.37 -21.70
C GLU A 3 -27.53 31.39 -20.55
N ASN A 4 -26.85 30.26 -20.78
CA ASN A 4 -26.64 29.25 -19.74
C ASN A 4 -25.68 29.81 -18.67
N LEU A 5 -26.22 30.29 -17.57
CA LEU A 5 -25.44 30.84 -16.46
C LEU A 5 -24.46 29.82 -15.86
N ASN A 6 -24.76 28.51 -15.96
CA ASN A 6 -23.87 27.43 -15.54
C ASN A 6 -22.61 27.42 -16.40
N GLU A 7 -22.75 27.52 -17.72
CA GLU A 7 -21.61 27.59 -18.65
C GLU A 7 -20.76 28.83 -18.43
N LYS A 8 -21.39 29.98 -18.15
CA LYS A 8 -20.64 31.19 -17.83
C LYS A 8 -19.79 31.03 -16.57
N LEU A 9 -20.34 30.47 -15.51
CA LEU A 9 -19.59 30.21 -14.29
C LEU A 9 -18.48 29.20 -14.53
N TYR A 10 -18.77 28.11 -15.27
CA TYR A 10 -17.76 27.12 -15.70
C TYR A 10 -16.60 27.81 -16.41
N LEU A 11 -16.85 28.59 -17.45
CA LEU A 11 -15.82 29.28 -18.22
C LEU A 11 -15.03 30.25 -17.32
N ALA A 12 -15.71 31.02 -16.48
CA ALA A 12 -15.06 31.94 -15.54
C ALA A 12 -14.11 31.22 -14.59
N MET A 13 -14.47 30.02 -14.08
CA MET A 13 -13.57 29.20 -13.27
C MET A 13 -12.35 28.72 -14.06
N ILE A 14 -12.55 28.24 -15.29
CA ILE A 14 -11.47 27.75 -16.15
C ILE A 14 -10.48 28.88 -16.50
N GLU A 15 -10.97 30.04 -16.85
CA GLU A 15 -10.14 31.22 -17.15
C GLU A 15 -9.32 31.67 -15.94
N ASN A 16 -9.89 31.59 -14.75
CA ASN A 16 -9.24 31.99 -13.50
C ASN A 16 -8.44 30.87 -12.78
N LYS A 17 -8.29 29.70 -13.38
CA LYS A 17 -7.63 28.53 -12.72
C LYS A 17 -6.24 28.84 -12.16
N SER A 18 -5.45 29.67 -12.85
CA SER A 18 -4.11 30.04 -12.38
C SER A 18 -4.16 30.96 -11.17
N ALA A 19 -5.08 31.94 -11.17
CA ALA A 19 -5.29 32.86 -10.05
C ALA A 19 -5.83 32.12 -8.80
N LEU A 20 -6.71 31.12 -9.01
CA LEU A 20 -7.23 30.25 -7.95
C LEU A 20 -6.11 29.40 -7.33
N ALA A 21 -5.23 28.85 -8.16
CA ALA A 21 -4.06 28.12 -7.68
C ALA A 21 -3.11 29.04 -6.89
N ASP A 22 -2.88 30.28 -7.34
CA ASP A 22 -2.06 31.25 -6.62
C ASP A 22 -2.63 31.62 -5.25
N GLN A 23 -3.95 31.80 -5.16
CA GLN A 23 -4.61 32.08 -3.89
C GLN A 23 -4.47 30.91 -2.92
N TRP A 24 -4.71 29.70 -3.39
CA TRP A 24 -4.54 28.49 -2.59
C TRP A 24 -3.10 28.31 -2.11
N LEU A 25 -2.11 28.48 -3.00
CA LEU A 25 -0.69 28.33 -2.65
C LEU A 25 -0.25 29.34 -1.57
N LYS A 26 -0.83 30.54 -1.52
CA LYS A 26 -0.59 31.55 -0.49
C LYS A 26 -1.13 31.16 0.89
N MET A 27 -2.10 30.25 0.97
CA MET A 27 -2.64 29.77 2.25
C MET A 27 -1.74 28.74 2.92
N ARG A 28 -0.75 28.20 2.22
CA ARG A 28 0.17 27.18 2.76
C ARG A 28 1.00 27.75 3.92
N LYS A 29 1.24 26.88 4.90
CA LYS A 29 2.14 27.16 6.03
C LYS A 29 3.42 26.34 5.87
N LYS A 30 4.52 26.76 6.49
CA LYS A 30 5.73 25.96 6.56
C LYS A 30 5.48 24.70 7.38
N ARG A 31 5.80 23.55 6.79
CA ARG A 31 5.67 22.21 7.41
C ARG A 31 6.83 21.33 7.01
N PRO A 32 7.61 20.80 7.97
CA PRO A 32 8.69 19.88 7.66
C PRO A 32 8.19 18.64 6.89
N ASN A 33 8.88 18.29 5.83
CA ASN A 33 8.62 17.07 5.03
C ASN A 33 7.23 16.99 4.37
N SER A 34 6.51 18.11 4.24
CA SER A 34 5.22 18.15 3.56
C SER A 34 5.36 18.72 2.16
N ILE A 35 4.72 18.08 1.17
CA ILE A 35 4.65 18.63 -0.20
C ILE A 35 3.82 19.92 -0.24
N TYR A 36 2.93 20.09 0.73
CA TYR A 36 2.11 21.30 0.88
C TYR A 36 2.80 22.40 1.69
N SER A 37 4.08 22.27 2.00
CA SER A 37 4.83 23.32 2.70
C SER A 37 4.95 24.58 1.86
N ALA A 38 4.92 25.74 2.51
CA ALA A 38 5.11 27.03 1.84
C ALA A 38 6.53 27.22 1.28
N ASP A 39 7.50 26.45 1.77
CA ASP A 39 8.91 26.44 1.33
C ASP A 39 9.26 25.19 0.50
N ALA A 40 8.26 24.51 -0.08
CA ALA A 40 8.46 23.45 -1.04
C ALA A 40 9.23 23.97 -2.28
N ASP A 41 10.01 23.07 -2.89
CA ASP A 41 10.81 23.42 -4.08
C ASP A 41 9.95 23.76 -5.30
N GLN A 42 10.56 24.40 -6.30
CA GLN A 42 9.86 24.82 -7.51
C GLN A 42 9.22 23.67 -8.29
N LYS A 43 9.84 22.47 -8.25
CA LYS A 43 9.30 21.28 -8.92
C LYS A 43 8.01 20.82 -8.27
N THR A 44 8.00 20.77 -6.94
CA THR A 44 6.81 20.46 -6.14
C THR A 44 5.72 21.51 -6.33
N GLU A 45 6.08 22.79 -6.32
CA GLU A 45 5.09 23.87 -6.56
C GLU A 45 4.48 23.77 -7.96
N LYS A 46 5.27 23.52 -8.99
CA LYS A 46 4.77 23.31 -10.35
C LYS A 46 3.79 22.14 -10.42
N LEU A 47 4.14 21.00 -9.80
CA LEU A 47 3.27 19.83 -9.71
C LEU A 47 1.93 20.16 -9.02
N LEU A 48 1.99 20.88 -7.90
CA LEU A 48 0.78 21.32 -7.18
C LEU A 48 -0.09 22.23 -8.02
N ARG A 49 0.47 23.16 -8.80
CA ARG A 49 -0.25 24.01 -9.73
C ARG A 49 -0.97 23.23 -10.82
N GLU A 50 -0.27 22.29 -11.44
CA GLU A 50 -0.84 21.44 -12.50
C GLU A 50 -2.00 20.60 -11.96
N GLN A 51 -1.84 20.01 -10.79
CA GLN A 51 -2.89 19.21 -10.15
C GLN A 51 -4.05 20.06 -9.64
N ASN A 52 -3.78 21.29 -9.17
CA ASN A 52 -4.83 22.25 -8.80
C ASN A 52 -5.64 22.70 -10.01
N ALA A 53 -5.01 22.86 -11.18
CA ALA A 53 -5.73 23.15 -12.42
C ALA A 53 -6.70 22.02 -12.80
N LEU A 54 -6.32 20.75 -12.61
CA LEU A 54 -7.21 19.60 -12.76
C LEU A 54 -8.34 19.64 -11.72
N THR A 55 -8.03 19.98 -10.48
CA THR A 55 -9.03 20.15 -9.41
C THR A 55 -10.08 21.20 -9.80
N THR A 56 -9.62 22.36 -10.28
CA THR A 56 -10.51 23.42 -10.77
C THR A 56 -11.39 22.94 -11.91
N LYS A 57 -10.81 22.24 -12.90
CA LYS A 57 -11.55 21.69 -14.04
C LYS A 57 -12.64 20.70 -13.58
N THR A 58 -12.28 19.78 -12.67
CA THR A 58 -13.23 18.80 -12.13
C THR A 58 -14.40 19.48 -11.43
N ILE A 59 -14.12 20.46 -10.56
CA ILE A 59 -15.18 21.20 -9.85
C ILE A 59 -16.03 21.99 -10.83
N ALA A 60 -15.42 22.72 -11.76
CA ALA A 60 -16.13 23.51 -12.75
C ALA A 60 -17.07 22.65 -13.61
N SER A 61 -16.62 21.46 -14.06
CA SER A 61 -17.44 20.56 -14.88
C SER A 61 -18.68 20.02 -14.13
N SER A 62 -18.69 20.08 -12.79
CA SER A 62 -19.89 19.72 -12.01
C SER A 62 -21.07 20.68 -12.22
N LEU A 63 -20.80 21.88 -12.75
CA LEU A 63 -21.82 22.89 -13.05
C LEU A 63 -22.52 22.65 -14.38
N LEU A 64 -21.92 21.84 -15.27
CA LEU A 64 -22.49 21.54 -16.58
C LEU A 64 -23.67 20.55 -16.46
N ASP A 65 -24.62 20.65 -17.40
CA ASP A 65 -25.80 19.80 -17.43
C ASP A 65 -25.43 18.35 -17.80
N ASP A 66 -24.49 18.17 -18.75
CA ASP A 66 -23.91 16.87 -19.06
C ASP A 66 -22.88 16.48 -18.00
N LYS A 67 -23.24 15.50 -17.20
CA LYS A 67 -22.37 14.98 -16.12
C LYS A 67 -21.27 14.03 -16.60
N LYS A 68 -21.24 13.66 -17.87
CA LYS A 68 -20.22 12.75 -18.41
C LYS A 68 -18.81 13.33 -18.25
N GLU A 69 -18.63 14.58 -18.69
CA GLU A 69 -17.35 15.27 -18.53
C GLU A 69 -16.92 15.37 -17.07
N TYR A 70 -17.86 15.61 -16.16
CA TYR A 70 -17.57 15.66 -14.72
C TYR A 70 -17.06 14.32 -14.21
N HIS A 71 -17.70 13.20 -14.55
CA HIS A 71 -17.28 11.86 -14.10
C HIS A 71 -15.90 11.49 -14.65
N GLU A 72 -15.64 11.75 -15.93
CA GLU A 72 -14.34 11.52 -16.54
C GLU A 72 -13.23 12.34 -15.87
N ASN A 73 -13.48 13.63 -15.62
CA ASN A 73 -12.54 14.50 -14.92
C ASN A 73 -12.30 14.07 -13.47
N LEU A 74 -13.34 13.60 -12.76
CA LEU A 74 -13.27 13.10 -11.39
C LEU A 74 -12.38 11.85 -11.27
N GLU A 75 -12.61 10.86 -12.14
CA GLU A 75 -11.81 9.64 -12.18
C GLU A 75 -10.34 9.93 -12.52
N GLN A 76 -10.11 10.76 -13.54
CA GLN A 76 -8.76 11.15 -13.94
C GLN A 76 -8.04 11.90 -12.81
N TRP A 77 -8.70 12.86 -12.18
CA TRP A 77 -8.15 13.62 -11.07
C TRP A 77 -7.80 12.70 -9.89
N ALA A 78 -8.72 11.83 -9.48
CA ALA A 78 -8.51 10.90 -8.37
C ALA A 78 -7.32 9.98 -8.64
N ALA A 79 -7.22 9.39 -9.84
CA ALA A 79 -6.12 8.53 -10.22
C ALA A 79 -4.75 9.25 -10.17
N ILE A 80 -4.66 10.44 -10.74
CA ILE A 80 -3.41 11.23 -10.80
C ILE A 80 -2.99 11.69 -9.41
N VAL A 81 -3.93 12.28 -8.65
CA VAL A 81 -3.62 12.88 -7.35
C VAL A 81 -3.36 11.81 -6.30
N ALA A 82 -4.17 10.73 -6.24
CA ALA A 82 -3.95 9.66 -5.27
C ALA A 82 -2.62 8.93 -5.51
N LYS A 83 -2.29 8.63 -6.78
CA LYS A 83 -0.99 8.04 -7.11
C LYS A 83 0.17 8.94 -6.69
N SER A 84 0.10 10.23 -7.05
CA SER A 84 1.15 11.20 -6.69
C SER A 84 1.36 11.29 -5.17
N ARG A 85 0.28 11.31 -4.38
CA ARG A 85 0.37 11.38 -2.91
C ARG A 85 0.88 10.08 -2.28
N ALA A 86 0.43 8.95 -2.81
CA ALA A 86 0.93 7.64 -2.38
C ALA A 86 2.43 7.46 -2.70
N ASP A 87 2.89 7.91 -3.88
CA ASP A 87 4.30 7.85 -4.29
C ASP A 87 5.20 8.72 -3.40
N MET A 88 4.68 9.85 -2.93
CA MET A 88 5.39 10.77 -2.05
C MET A 88 5.23 10.45 -0.55
N GLY A 89 4.46 9.42 -0.20
CA GLY A 89 4.18 9.08 1.20
C GLY A 89 3.41 10.16 1.94
N THR A 90 2.63 10.99 1.22
CA THR A 90 1.89 12.12 1.81
C THR A 90 0.76 11.60 2.70
N PRO A 91 0.69 12.03 3.98
CA PRO A 91 -0.40 11.63 4.86
C PRO A 91 -1.77 12.10 4.33
N ILE A 92 -2.78 11.23 4.42
CA ILE A 92 -4.11 11.53 3.88
C ILE A 92 -4.72 12.81 4.47
N TYR A 93 -4.49 13.08 5.77
CA TYR A 93 -5.02 14.27 6.43
C TYR A 93 -4.49 15.58 5.83
N GLU A 94 -3.23 15.60 5.31
CA GLU A 94 -2.69 16.77 4.64
C GLU A 94 -3.39 17.03 3.30
N VAL A 95 -3.76 15.97 2.60
CA VAL A 95 -4.51 16.09 1.35
C VAL A 95 -5.91 16.63 1.62
N LEU A 96 -6.58 16.11 2.65
CA LEU A 96 -7.91 16.58 3.04
C LEU A 96 -7.89 18.05 3.46
N GLU A 97 -6.87 18.47 4.20
CA GLU A 97 -6.68 19.88 4.56
C GLU A 97 -6.45 20.75 3.32
N ALA A 98 -5.62 20.31 2.38
CA ALA A 98 -5.36 21.03 1.13
C ALA A 98 -6.62 21.18 0.28
N VAL A 99 -7.44 20.11 0.20
CA VAL A 99 -8.75 20.13 -0.48
C VAL A 99 -9.72 21.09 0.23
N HIS A 100 -9.76 21.08 1.56
CA HIS A 100 -10.59 22.00 2.34
C HIS A 100 -10.19 23.47 2.10
N GLN A 101 -8.89 23.78 2.14
CA GLN A 101 -8.38 25.12 1.85
C GLN A 101 -8.76 25.56 0.43
N PHE A 102 -8.67 24.65 -0.55
CA PHE A 102 -9.06 24.98 -1.90
C PHE A 102 -10.57 25.19 -2.05
N ARG A 103 -11.40 24.45 -1.29
CA ARG A 103 -12.86 24.70 -1.21
C ARG A 103 -13.15 26.15 -0.77
N THR A 104 -12.42 26.66 0.22
CA THR A 104 -12.55 28.06 0.65
C THR A 104 -12.24 29.03 -0.49
N VAL A 105 -11.16 28.80 -1.24
CA VAL A 105 -10.78 29.64 -2.40
C VAL A 105 -11.88 29.66 -3.48
N ILE A 106 -12.48 28.49 -3.75
CA ILE A 106 -13.58 28.38 -4.73
C ILE A 106 -14.83 29.11 -4.23
N MET A 107 -15.16 29.02 -2.95
CA MET A 107 -16.31 29.72 -2.38
C MET A 107 -16.12 31.25 -2.39
N ASP A 108 -14.92 31.72 -2.06
CA ASP A 108 -14.57 33.15 -2.16
C ASP A 108 -14.64 33.66 -3.62
N PHE A 109 -14.25 32.81 -4.57
CA PHE A 109 -14.40 33.12 -5.99
C PHE A 109 -15.86 33.22 -6.40
N LEU A 110 -16.69 32.26 -5.97
CA LEU A 110 -18.13 32.27 -6.25
C LEU A 110 -18.80 33.51 -5.70
N GLU A 111 -18.49 33.92 -4.47
CA GLU A 111 -19.03 35.14 -3.84
C GLU A 111 -18.68 36.38 -4.67
N ARG A 112 -17.41 36.54 -5.07
CA ARG A 112 -16.99 37.68 -5.91
C ARG A 112 -17.63 37.66 -7.29
N TYR A 113 -17.76 36.45 -7.90
CA TYR A 113 -18.42 36.31 -9.19
C TYR A 113 -19.89 36.75 -9.13
N VAL A 114 -20.62 36.29 -8.12
CA VAL A 114 -22.03 36.67 -7.89
C VAL A 114 -22.16 38.16 -7.66
N GLY A 115 -21.30 38.77 -6.84
CA GLY A 115 -21.29 40.19 -6.59
C GLY A 115 -21.06 41.05 -7.86
N ALA A 116 -20.25 40.55 -8.80
CA ALA A 116 -19.98 41.23 -10.06
C ALA A 116 -21.12 41.14 -11.09
N GLN A 117 -22.00 40.14 -11.00
CA GLN A 117 -23.10 39.92 -11.94
C GLN A 117 -24.39 40.69 -11.60
N GLY A 118 -24.43 41.34 -10.44
CA GLY A 118 -25.61 42.12 -10.00
C GLY A 118 -26.87 41.29 -9.88
N ASN A 119 -28.00 41.81 -10.35
CA ASN A 119 -29.31 41.15 -10.23
C ASN A 119 -29.56 40.03 -11.22
N SER A 120 -28.59 39.66 -12.05
CA SER A 120 -28.74 38.59 -13.05
C SER A 120 -28.81 37.19 -12.41
N ILE A 121 -28.27 37.05 -11.19
CA ILE A 121 -28.22 35.79 -10.47
C ILE A 121 -29.33 35.74 -9.42
N THR A 122 -30.20 34.74 -9.53
CA THR A 122 -31.26 34.53 -8.56
C THR A 122 -30.76 33.71 -7.36
N LYS A 123 -31.50 33.79 -6.26
CA LYS A 123 -31.24 32.93 -5.08
C LYS A 123 -31.20 31.43 -5.44
N GLN A 124 -32.06 31.03 -6.39
CA GLN A 124 -32.10 29.61 -6.84
C GLN A 124 -30.80 29.23 -7.55
N HIS A 125 -30.23 30.05 -8.42
CA HIS A 125 -28.94 29.81 -9.07
C HIS A 125 -27.84 29.64 -8.02
N LEU A 126 -27.79 30.53 -7.03
CA LEU A 126 -26.78 30.47 -5.97
C LEU A 126 -26.87 29.18 -5.15
N LEU A 127 -28.08 28.75 -4.78
CA LEU A 127 -28.30 27.50 -4.04
C LEU A 127 -27.88 26.28 -4.85
N THR A 128 -28.22 26.28 -6.16
CA THR A 128 -27.83 25.18 -7.06
C THR A 128 -26.33 25.08 -7.24
N TRP A 129 -25.65 26.19 -7.49
CA TRP A 129 -24.19 26.22 -7.64
C TRP A 129 -23.47 25.81 -6.36
N ASN A 130 -23.95 26.32 -5.22
CA ASN A 130 -23.40 25.95 -3.91
C ASN A 130 -23.51 24.45 -3.69
N TYR A 131 -24.69 23.88 -3.91
CA TYR A 131 -24.91 22.42 -3.80
C TYR A 131 -24.00 21.63 -4.74
N SER A 132 -23.92 22.02 -6.03
CA SER A 132 -23.09 21.32 -7.03
C SER A 132 -21.62 21.35 -6.67
N ILE A 133 -21.09 22.50 -6.25
CA ILE A 133 -19.70 22.68 -5.86
C ILE A 133 -19.38 21.85 -4.60
N HIS A 134 -20.22 21.94 -3.56
CA HIS A 134 -19.99 21.17 -2.34
C HIS A 134 -20.03 19.66 -2.61
N SER A 135 -21.04 19.19 -3.37
CA SER A 135 -21.13 17.79 -3.77
C SER A 135 -19.91 17.34 -4.59
N ALA A 136 -19.40 18.20 -5.48
CA ALA A 136 -18.21 17.89 -6.26
C ALA A 136 -16.99 17.66 -5.35
N PHE A 137 -16.77 18.49 -4.35
CA PHE A 137 -15.70 18.30 -3.37
C PHE A 137 -15.87 16.99 -2.57
N ASP A 138 -17.09 16.69 -2.17
CA ASP A 138 -17.36 15.48 -1.38
C ASP A 138 -17.11 14.20 -2.20
N PHE A 139 -17.55 14.17 -3.46
CA PHE A 139 -17.23 13.08 -4.39
C PHE A 139 -15.72 12.98 -4.69
N MET A 140 -15.03 14.13 -4.84
CA MET A 140 -13.57 14.14 -5.02
C MET A 140 -12.85 13.52 -3.82
N ILE A 141 -13.24 13.88 -2.60
CA ILE A 141 -12.68 13.29 -1.37
C ILE A 141 -12.95 11.78 -1.33
N GLN A 142 -14.16 11.35 -1.69
CA GLN A 142 -14.55 9.95 -1.70
C GLN A 142 -13.72 9.15 -2.71
N GLU A 143 -13.64 9.59 -3.97
CA GLU A 143 -12.89 8.88 -5.00
C GLU A 143 -11.39 8.89 -4.75
N PHE A 144 -10.84 10.03 -4.29
CA PHE A 144 -9.45 10.10 -3.85
C PHE A 144 -9.16 9.08 -2.75
N SER A 145 -9.97 9.04 -1.70
CA SER A 145 -9.77 8.16 -0.55
C SER A 145 -9.82 6.69 -0.96
N LYS A 146 -10.74 6.33 -1.85
CA LYS A 146 -10.87 4.97 -2.40
C LYS A 146 -9.63 4.55 -3.19
N VAL A 147 -9.18 5.38 -4.14
CA VAL A 147 -8.00 5.09 -4.97
C VAL A 147 -6.72 5.06 -4.12
N TYR A 148 -6.55 6.05 -3.21
CA TYR A 148 -5.41 6.11 -2.30
C TYR A 148 -5.33 4.89 -1.39
N TYR A 149 -6.45 4.47 -0.80
CA TYR A 149 -6.53 3.26 0.02
C TYR A 149 -6.14 2.01 -0.78
N GLN A 150 -6.62 1.90 -2.02
CA GLN A 150 -6.31 0.75 -2.87
C GLN A 150 -4.80 0.67 -3.19
N ILE A 151 -4.20 1.79 -3.60
CA ILE A 151 -2.76 1.85 -3.89
C ILE A 151 -1.92 1.49 -2.65
N THR A 152 -2.25 2.04 -1.49
CA THR A 152 -1.50 1.80 -0.25
C THR A 152 -1.65 0.37 0.23
N ARG A 153 -2.85 -0.20 0.14
CA ARG A 153 -3.12 -1.60 0.46
C ARG A 153 -2.34 -2.56 -0.44
N ASP A 154 -2.34 -2.32 -1.75
CA ASP A 154 -1.64 -3.18 -2.71
C ASP A 154 -0.12 -3.13 -2.48
N ARG A 155 0.43 -1.96 -2.13
CA ARG A 155 1.84 -1.83 -1.72
C ARG A 155 2.15 -2.59 -0.44
N MET A 156 1.31 -2.48 0.57
CA MET A 156 1.48 -3.24 1.81
C MET A 156 1.43 -4.75 1.55
N LYS A 157 0.51 -5.20 0.69
CA LYS A 157 0.41 -6.60 0.31
C LYS A 157 1.67 -7.08 -0.42
N ALA A 158 2.16 -6.34 -1.40
CA ALA A 158 3.39 -6.66 -2.11
C ALA A 158 4.63 -6.70 -1.19
N GLN A 159 4.74 -5.76 -0.25
CA GLN A 159 5.80 -5.77 0.77
C GLN A 159 5.69 -7.00 1.69
N HIS A 160 4.47 -7.36 2.09
CA HIS A 160 4.23 -8.53 2.93
C HIS A 160 4.56 -9.84 2.20
N GLU A 161 4.24 -9.94 0.91
CA GLU A 161 4.62 -11.07 0.06
C GLU A 161 6.14 -11.20 -0.07
N LEU A 162 6.86 -10.09 -0.31
CA LEU A 162 8.33 -10.10 -0.34
C LEU A 162 8.95 -10.55 0.99
N ILE A 163 8.46 -10.04 2.12
CA ILE A 163 8.92 -10.46 3.45
C ILE A 163 8.62 -11.96 3.67
N SER A 164 7.48 -12.43 3.19
CA SER A 164 7.06 -13.82 3.30
C SER A 164 7.95 -14.75 2.46
N GLU A 165 8.31 -14.36 1.23
CA GLU A 165 9.24 -15.11 0.38
C GLU A 165 10.64 -15.21 0.99
N LEU A 166 11.11 -14.13 1.62
CA LEU A 166 12.39 -14.12 2.33
C LEU A 166 12.36 -14.88 3.66
N GLY A 167 11.15 -15.11 4.20
CA GLY A 167 10.96 -15.71 5.53
C GLY A 167 11.28 -17.22 5.62
N ALA A 168 11.29 -17.94 4.50
CA ALA A 168 11.61 -19.39 4.45
C ALA A 168 12.15 -19.77 3.05
N PRO A 169 13.31 -19.23 2.64
CA PRO A 169 13.87 -19.53 1.33
C PRO A 169 14.41 -20.96 1.28
N VAL A 170 13.98 -21.75 0.32
CA VAL A 170 14.65 -23.01 -0.04
C VAL A 170 15.83 -22.63 -0.92
N ILE A 171 17.05 -22.83 -0.43
CA ILE A 171 18.30 -22.46 -1.10
C ILE A 171 18.94 -23.71 -1.68
N PRO A 172 18.92 -23.95 -2.99
CA PRO A 172 19.63 -25.08 -3.61
C PRO A 172 21.15 -24.93 -3.41
N LEU A 173 21.82 -26.02 -3.02
CA LEU A 173 23.29 -26.10 -2.86
C LEU A 173 23.95 -27.06 -3.86
N GLY A 174 23.15 -27.75 -4.65
CA GLY A 174 23.57 -28.72 -5.65
C GLY A 174 22.35 -29.31 -6.33
N ASP A 175 22.53 -30.37 -7.12
CA ASP A 175 21.50 -30.91 -8.00
C ASP A 175 20.22 -31.36 -7.26
N THR A 176 20.34 -31.91 -6.04
CA THR A 176 19.18 -32.40 -5.28
C THR A 176 19.22 -32.02 -3.79
N ILE A 177 20.15 -31.16 -3.38
CA ILE A 177 20.34 -30.73 -1.99
C ILE A 177 19.98 -29.27 -1.82
N ALA A 178 19.17 -29.00 -0.80
CA ALA A 178 18.83 -27.61 -0.45
C ALA A 178 18.89 -27.38 1.06
N VAL A 179 18.95 -26.08 1.43
CA VAL A 179 18.88 -25.62 2.82
C VAL A 179 17.69 -24.69 2.97
N LEU A 180 16.96 -24.85 4.06
CA LEU A 180 15.92 -23.96 4.56
C LEU A 180 16.42 -23.30 5.85
N PRO A 181 17.03 -22.11 5.80
CA PRO A 181 17.41 -21.40 7.01
C PRO A 181 16.19 -20.73 7.64
N LEU A 182 15.91 -21.03 8.92
CA LEU A 182 14.87 -20.38 9.69
C LEU A 182 15.49 -19.38 10.65
N ILE A 183 15.11 -18.10 10.53
CA ILE A 183 15.69 -16.98 11.31
C ILE A 183 14.57 -16.22 11.99
N GLY A 184 14.74 -15.90 13.30
CA GLY A 184 13.74 -15.19 14.11
C GLY A 184 12.63 -16.11 14.60
N ASP A 185 11.59 -15.49 15.19
CA ASP A 185 10.48 -16.23 15.80
C ASP A 185 9.62 -16.94 14.74
N ILE A 186 9.15 -18.12 15.08
CA ILE A 186 8.22 -18.89 14.26
C ILE A 186 6.87 -18.88 14.96
N ASP A 187 5.98 -17.98 14.52
CA ASP A 187 4.59 -17.96 14.94
C ASP A 187 3.72 -18.93 14.11
N THR A 188 2.46 -19.07 14.51
CA THR A 188 1.50 -19.98 13.84
C THR A 188 1.31 -19.66 12.37
N ASP A 189 1.24 -18.37 12.00
CA ASP A 189 1.02 -17.95 10.62
C ASP A 189 2.24 -18.21 9.76
N ARG A 190 3.43 -17.98 10.30
CA ARG A 190 4.69 -18.28 9.62
C ARG A 190 4.87 -19.78 9.43
N ALA A 191 4.59 -20.58 10.46
CA ALA A 191 4.66 -22.04 10.37
C ALA A 191 3.69 -22.60 9.31
N LYS A 192 2.47 -22.07 9.25
CA LYS A 192 1.48 -22.42 8.23
C LYS A 192 1.98 -22.09 6.82
N ARG A 193 2.53 -20.90 6.62
CA ARG A 193 3.12 -20.50 5.32
C ARG A 193 4.28 -21.40 4.92
N ILE A 194 5.18 -21.74 5.85
CA ILE A 194 6.29 -22.68 5.59
C ILE A 194 5.74 -24.03 5.11
N MET A 195 4.71 -24.54 5.78
CA MET A 195 4.07 -25.82 5.44
C MET A 195 3.41 -25.80 4.05
N GLU A 196 2.88 -24.65 3.60
CA GLU A 196 2.28 -24.50 2.29
C GLU A 196 3.33 -24.28 1.17
N THR A 197 4.40 -23.52 1.45
CA THR A 197 5.33 -23.07 0.41
C THR A 197 6.56 -23.97 0.23
N VAL A 198 7.13 -24.49 1.33
CA VAL A 198 8.39 -25.25 1.27
C VAL A 198 8.25 -26.56 0.50
N PRO A 199 7.20 -27.38 0.69
CA PRO A 199 7.04 -28.61 -0.09
C PRO A 199 6.90 -28.33 -1.59
N ALA A 200 6.14 -27.30 -1.97
CA ALA A 200 5.97 -26.91 -3.37
C ALA A 200 7.31 -26.49 -4.01
N LYS A 201 8.10 -25.66 -3.31
CA LYS A 201 9.44 -25.25 -3.77
C LYS A 201 10.42 -26.41 -3.87
N CYS A 202 10.39 -27.35 -2.92
CA CYS A 202 11.24 -28.53 -3.00
C CYS A 202 10.94 -29.41 -4.23
N ILE A 203 9.65 -29.52 -4.61
CA ILE A 203 9.27 -30.26 -5.83
C ILE A 203 9.74 -29.52 -7.08
N GLU A 204 9.52 -28.21 -7.14
CA GLU A 204 9.93 -27.35 -8.26
C GLU A 204 11.44 -27.42 -8.51
N GLU A 205 12.23 -27.35 -7.44
CA GLU A 205 13.70 -27.39 -7.45
C GLU A 205 14.26 -28.82 -7.46
N LYS A 206 13.41 -29.85 -7.51
CA LYS A 206 13.80 -31.29 -7.53
C LYS A 206 14.70 -31.68 -6.34
N VAL A 207 14.36 -31.19 -5.16
CA VAL A 207 15.12 -31.42 -3.93
C VAL A 207 14.80 -32.82 -3.37
N ASP A 208 15.82 -33.69 -3.21
CA ASP A 208 15.70 -34.98 -2.54
C ASP A 208 16.12 -34.93 -1.06
N LYS A 209 17.02 -33.99 -0.72
CA LYS A 209 17.53 -33.79 0.64
C LYS A 209 17.41 -32.32 1.06
N LEU A 210 16.63 -32.06 2.09
CA LEU A 210 16.44 -30.70 2.64
C LEU A 210 17.04 -30.63 4.05
N CYS A 211 17.93 -29.65 4.28
CA CYS A 211 18.39 -29.29 5.62
C CYS A 211 17.59 -28.11 6.15
N ILE A 212 16.82 -28.32 7.21
CA ILE A 212 16.16 -27.22 7.96
C ILE A 212 17.12 -26.74 9.03
N ASP A 213 17.60 -25.51 8.93
CA ASP A 213 18.53 -24.92 9.89
C ASP A 213 17.82 -23.99 10.88
N LEU A 214 17.86 -24.38 12.16
CA LEU A 214 17.23 -23.68 13.27
C LEU A 214 18.21 -22.80 14.06
N SER A 215 19.45 -22.63 13.59
CA SER A 215 20.48 -21.84 14.29
C SER A 215 20.05 -20.39 14.55
N GLY A 216 19.24 -19.82 13.66
CA GLY A 216 18.71 -18.46 13.75
C GLY A 216 17.40 -18.33 14.54
N VAL A 217 16.85 -19.42 15.07
CA VAL A 217 15.60 -19.40 15.85
C VAL A 217 15.93 -19.18 17.34
N PRO A 218 15.51 -18.09 17.98
CA PRO A 218 15.89 -17.77 19.35
C PRO A 218 15.27 -18.74 20.37
N VAL A 219 13.98 -19.05 20.22
CA VAL A 219 13.21 -19.91 21.10
C VAL A 219 12.39 -20.88 20.26
N VAL A 220 12.44 -22.17 20.63
CA VAL A 220 11.57 -23.20 20.09
C VAL A 220 10.70 -23.71 21.23
N ASP A 221 9.50 -23.19 21.28
CA ASP A 221 8.49 -23.66 22.23
C ASP A 221 7.80 -24.95 21.74
N THR A 222 6.87 -25.44 22.52
CA THR A 222 6.06 -26.62 22.23
C THR A 222 5.35 -26.55 20.88
N MET A 223 4.78 -25.39 20.56
CA MET A 223 4.01 -25.19 19.33
C MET A 223 4.92 -25.19 18.13
N VAL A 224 6.06 -24.48 18.20
CA VAL A 224 7.06 -24.43 17.13
C VAL A 224 7.64 -25.82 16.86
N ALA A 225 7.97 -26.59 17.90
CA ALA A 225 8.47 -27.94 17.74
C ALA A 225 7.47 -28.86 17.02
N HIS A 226 6.18 -28.76 17.37
CA HIS A 226 5.12 -29.53 16.71
C HIS A 226 4.94 -29.11 15.25
N GLN A 227 5.03 -27.81 14.94
CA GLN A 227 4.92 -27.33 13.55
C GLN A 227 6.10 -27.80 12.69
N ILE A 228 7.33 -27.70 13.21
CA ILE A 228 8.53 -28.21 12.50
C ILE A 228 8.38 -29.72 12.22
N TYR A 229 7.92 -30.49 13.23
CA TYR A 229 7.67 -31.92 13.04
C TYR A 229 6.63 -32.16 11.94
N SER A 230 5.54 -31.44 11.92
CA SER A 230 4.51 -31.55 10.88
C SER A 230 5.06 -31.26 9.47
N ILE A 231 5.91 -30.23 9.33
CA ILE A 231 6.58 -29.92 8.06
C ILE A 231 7.45 -31.10 7.60
N ILE A 232 8.23 -31.70 8.52
CA ILE A 232 9.07 -32.84 8.22
C ILE A 232 8.23 -34.04 7.77
N GLN A 233 7.10 -34.31 8.41
CA GLN A 233 6.19 -35.37 8.01
C GLN A 233 5.66 -35.18 6.58
N VAL A 234 5.23 -33.97 6.24
CA VAL A 234 4.77 -33.65 4.87
C VAL A 234 5.88 -33.87 3.86
N LEU A 235 7.11 -33.39 4.14
CA LEU A 235 8.28 -33.60 3.27
C LEU A 235 8.62 -35.09 3.11
N SER A 236 8.54 -35.86 4.18
CA SER A 236 8.77 -37.31 4.15
C SER A 236 7.76 -38.05 3.27
N LEU A 237 6.46 -37.65 3.31
CA LEU A 237 5.44 -38.23 2.42
C LEU A 237 5.70 -37.92 0.95
N LEU A 238 6.39 -36.83 0.65
CA LEU A 238 6.83 -36.44 -0.70
C LEU A 238 8.15 -37.11 -1.12
N GLY A 239 8.74 -37.97 -0.25
CA GLY A 239 10.01 -38.63 -0.52
C GLY A 239 11.25 -37.76 -0.27
N ILE A 240 11.09 -36.58 0.34
CA ILE A 240 12.19 -35.67 0.63
C ILE A 240 12.83 -36.03 1.97
N ASN A 241 14.10 -36.40 1.96
CA ASN A 241 14.85 -36.68 3.18
C ASN A 241 15.20 -35.38 3.92
N THR A 242 14.67 -35.25 5.14
CA THR A 242 14.86 -34.03 5.93
C THR A 242 15.98 -34.19 6.95
N PHE A 243 16.83 -33.20 7.05
CA PHE A 243 17.91 -33.05 8.03
C PHE A 243 17.63 -31.82 8.87
N LEU A 244 17.88 -31.89 10.18
CA LEU A 244 17.76 -30.76 11.09
C LEU A 244 19.13 -30.31 11.57
N SER A 245 19.42 -29.01 11.54
CA SER A 245 20.64 -28.44 12.10
C SER A 245 20.34 -27.30 13.07
N GLY A 246 21.30 -26.94 13.92
CA GLY A 246 21.18 -25.85 14.85
C GLY A 246 20.24 -26.09 16.03
N ILE A 247 19.97 -27.33 16.38
CA ILE A 247 19.13 -27.69 17.51
C ILE A 247 19.86 -27.35 18.81
N LYS A 248 19.31 -26.45 19.60
CA LYS A 248 19.80 -26.09 20.93
C LYS A 248 19.39 -27.14 21.95
N PRO A 249 20.16 -27.35 23.04
CA PRO A 249 19.83 -28.33 24.09
C PRO A 249 18.43 -28.17 24.67
N GLU A 250 17.96 -26.92 24.80
CA GLU A 250 16.64 -26.60 25.33
C GLU A 250 15.52 -27.12 24.41
N VAL A 251 15.73 -27.06 23.11
CA VAL A 251 14.80 -27.57 22.07
C VAL A 251 14.72 -29.11 22.17
N ALA A 252 15.86 -29.77 22.31
CA ALA A 252 15.92 -31.20 22.44
C ALA A 252 15.20 -31.69 23.72
N MET A 253 15.39 -31.00 24.85
CA MET A 253 14.69 -31.30 26.11
C MET A 253 13.17 -31.11 25.99
N THR A 254 12.73 -30.00 25.41
CA THR A 254 11.32 -29.70 25.16
C THR A 254 10.65 -30.79 24.33
N SER A 255 11.32 -31.22 23.25
CA SER A 255 10.80 -32.27 22.36
C SER A 255 10.60 -33.61 23.05
N VAL A 256 11.54 -33.99 23.90
CA VAL A 256 11.44 -35.26 24.69
C VAL A 256 10.28 -35.16 25.69
N HIS A 257 10.09 -34.05 26.39
CA HIS A 257 8.98 -33.84 27.33
C HIS A 257 7.60 -33.90 26.65
N LEU A 258 7.52 -33.54 25.40
CA LEU A 258 6.27 -33.48 24.61
C LEU A 258 5.95 -34.80 23.90
N GLY A 259 6.82 -35.79 24.01
CA GLY A 259 6.66 -37.03 23.27
C GLY A 259 6.78 -36.87 21.75
N ILE A 260 7.33 -35.75 21.27
CA ILE A 260 7.65 -35.57 19.86
C ILE A 260 8.89 -36.42 19.56
N ASP A 261 8.66 -37.50 18.84
CA ASP A 261 9.75 -38.47 18.54
C ASP A 261 10.48 -38.05 17.27
N PHE A 262 11.64 -37.40 17.46
CA PHE A 262 12.58 -37.11 16.36
C PHE A 262 13.44 -38.36 16.01
N LYS A 263 13.11 -39.56 16.55
CA LYS A 263 13.76 -40.79 16.13
C LYS A 263 13.50 -41.06 14.66
N GLY A 264 14.56 -41.18 13.90
CA GLY A 264 14.50 -41.31 12.43
C GLY A 264 14.75 -40.03 11.65
N ILE A 265 14.78 -38.84 12.31
CA ILE A 265 15.19 -37.58 11.69
C ILE A 265 16.69 -37.38 11.97
N ASN A 266 17.46 -37.14 10.90
CA ASN A 266 18.88 -36.85 11.04
C ASN A 266 19.08 -35.45 11.65
N THR A 267 19.56 -35.41 12.90
CA THR A 267 19.78 -34.16 13.64
C THR A 267 21.26 -33.87 13.84
N PHE A 268 21.65 -32.60 13.69
CA PHE A 268 23.03 -32.12 13.78
C PHE A 268 23.12 -30.83 14.58
N ASN A 269 24.24 -30.61 15.26
CA ASN A 269 24.47 -29.41 16.04
C ASN A 269 24.74 -28.21 15.13
N THR A 270 25.30 -28.42 13.94
CA THR A 270 25.64 -27.33 13.00
C THR A 270 25.22 -27.67 11.58
N LEU A 271 24.93 -26.63 10.80
CA LEU A 271 24.64 -26.75 9.36
C LEU A 271 25.79 -27.45 8.61
N GLN A 272 27.04 -27.13 8.96
CA GLN A 272 28.22 -27.73 8.35
C GLN A 272 28.23 -29.27 8.49
N GLN A 273 27.92 -29.80 9.68
CA GLN A 273 27.84 -31.26 9.92
C GLN A 273 26.71 -31.90 9.10
N ALA A 274 25.54 -31.23 9.04
CA ALA A 274 24.42 -31.71 8.24
C ALA A 274 24.82 -31.82 6.76
N LEU A 275 25.39 -30.76 6.19
CA LEU A 275 25.81 -30.72 4.78
C LEU A 275 26.86 -31.77 4.44
N GLN A 276 27.84 -31.99 5.32
CA GLN A 276 28.84 -33.08 5.14
C GLN A 276 28.19 -34.46 5.06
N LYS A 277 27.09 -34.68 5.80
CA LYS A 277 26.36 -35.96 5.78
C LYS A 277 25.46 -36.11 4.57
N MET A 278 24.88 -35.00 4.10
CA MET A 278 24.01 -34.96 2.91
C MET A 278 24.76 -35.19 1.61
N GLY A 279 26.02 -34.75 1.52
CA GLY A 279 26.89 -34.89 0.35
C GLY A 279 27.56 -36.24 0.20
N ARG A 280 27.38 -37.11 1.19
CA ARG A 280 27.81 -38.53 1.16
C ARG A 280 26.62 -39.44 0.85
#